data_5f08cc4b3ded0f586efddef598480e4a
#
_entry.id   5f08cc4b3ded0f586efddef598480e4a
#
_cell.length_a   1.000
_cell.length_b   1.000
_cell.length_c   1.000
_cell.angle_alpha   90.00
_cell.angle_beta   90.00
_cell.angle_gamma   90.00
#
_symmetry.space_group_name_H-M   'P 1'
#
loop_
_entity.id
_entity.type
_entity.pdbx_description
1 polymer ?
#
loop_
_entity_poly.entity_id
_entity_poly.type
_entity_poly.pdbx_seq_one_letter_code
_entity_poly.pdbx_strand_id
1 'polypeptide(L)'
;MSQTLKKRGGNSSGRKSPTTSNIEFDDKKTEFDLNAIVPPKEPEYKYLAALTLVTLLAIYTRFTKLGTPNKVVFDEVHFGKFASYYLERTYFFDLHPPFAKLLIAFVGWLIGYDGKFKFEAIGDSYIENNVPYIAYRSLLAIQGAAIVPIMFLTMKTLGFSVAACLFSSIIVCFDNAQVTDSRLILLDATLILSVAL
;
A
#
# COMPACT_ATOMS: atom_id res chain seq x y z
N MET A 1 10.02 -45.50 90.68
CA MET A 1 9.64 -44.20 91.22
C MET A 1 8.87 -43.44 90.14
N SER A 2 7.56 -43.42 90.30
CA SER A 2 6.58 -42.84 89.41
C SER A 2 6.39 -41.38 89.69
N GLN A 3 6.42 -40.52 88.72
CA GLN A 3 5.86 -39.18 88.83
C GLN A 3 4.98 -38.86 87.61
N THR A 4 3.73 -38.82 87.93
CA THR A 4 2.61 -38.32 87.17
C THR A 4 2.72 -36.84 86.94
N LEU A 5 2.66 -36.37 85.67
CA LEU A 5 2.48 -34.95 85.37
C LEU A 5 1.11 -34.74 84.72
N LYS A 6 0.42 -33.85 85.33
CA LYS A 6 -0.95 -33.38 85.21
C LYS A 6 -1.15 -32.62 83.89
N LYS A 7 -2.11 -33.07 82.98
CA LYS A 7 -2.56 -32.33 81.79
C LYS A 7 -3.30 -31.08 82.15
N ARG A 8 -2.81 -29.93 81.68
CA ARG A 8 -3.53 -28.66 81.69
C ARG A 8 -4.24 -28.53 80.36
N GLY A 9 -5.54 -28.39 80.35
CA GLY A 9 -6.35 -28.13 79.26
C GLY A 9 -6.12 -26.73 78.70
N GLY A 10 -5.76 -26.63 77.44
CA GLY A 10 -5.70 -25.40 76.63
C GLY A 10 -6.84 -25.36 75.65
N ASN A 11 -7.68 -24.36 75.82
CA ASN A 11 -8.82 -24.05 74.97
C ASN A 11 -8.29 -23.53 73.66
N SER A 12 -8.30 -24.30 72.57
CA SER A 12 -7.94 -23.83 71.26
C SER A 12 -9.21 -23.43 70.47
N SER A 13 -9.38 -22.13 70.40
CA SER A 13 -10.31 -21.44 69.52
C SER A 13 -10.13 -21.99 68.09
N GLY A 14 -11.13 -22.65 67.60
CA GLY A 14 -11.15 -23.18 66.23
C GLY A 14 -11.20 -22.04 65.20
N ARG A 15 -10.09 -21.77 64.58
CA ARG A 15 -10.02 -20.93 63.38
C ARG A 15 -10.52 -21.79 62.23
N LYS A 16 -11.77 -21.59 61.81
CA LYS A 16 -12.30 -22.18 60.57
C LYS A 16 -11.46 -21.63 59.43
N SER A 17 -10.72 -22.52 58.73
CA SER A 17 -10.15 -22.25 57.42
C SER A 17 -11.28 -21.88 56.43
N PRO A 18 -11.09 -20.91 55.53
CA PRO A 18 -12.06 -20.62 54.52
C PRO A 18 -12.23 -21.85 53.63
N THR A 19 -13.46 -22.34 53.59
CA THR A 19 -13.91 -23.35 52.63
C THR A 19 -13.52 -22.90 51.23
N THR A 20 -12.66 -23.68 50.57
CA THR A 20 -12.39 -23.52 49.16
C THR A 20 -13.72 -23.68 48.45
N SER A 21 -14.38 -22.57 48.11
CA SER A 21 -15.48 -22.59 47.19
C SER A 21 -14.96 -23.18 45.91
N ASN A 22 -15.46 -24.34 45.55
CA ASN A 22 -15.26 -24.89 44.21
C ASN A 22 -15.72 -23.81 43.23
N ILE A 23 -14.77 -23.12 42.62
CA ILE A 23 -15.02 -22.36 41.42
C ILE A 23 -15.29 -23.40 40.36
N GLU A 24 -16.55 -23.72 40.20
CA GLU A 24 -17.05 -24.45 39.05
C GLU A 24 -16.78 -23.59 37.87
N PHE A 25 -15.66 -23.85 37.19
CA PHE A 25 -15.44 -23.24 35.86
C PHE A 25 -16.57 -23.81 34.99
N ASP A 26 -17.55 -22.95 34.70
CA ASP A 26 -18.55 -23.21 33.69
C ASP A 26 -17.82 -23.40 32.36
N ASP A 27 -17.52 -24.66 32.03
CA ASP A 27 -16.95 -25.09 30.74
C ASP A 27 -17.96 -24.96 29.60
N LYS A 28 -18.84 -23.95 29.67
CA LYS A 28 -19.44 -23.40 28.49
C LYS A 28 -18.31 -22.74 27.71
N LYS A 29 -17.61 -23.60 26.92
CA LYS A 29 -16.87 -23.17 25.77
C LYS A 29 -17.77 -22.14 25.08
N THR A 30 -17.45 -20.86 25.25
CA THR A 30 -17.90 -19.85 24.33
C THR A 30 -17.32 -20.28 23.00
N GLU A 31 -18.07 -21.10 22.28
CA GLU A 31 -17.74 -21.48 20.92
C GLU A 31 -17.67 -20.14 20.18
N PHE A 32 -16.43 -19.71 19.90
CA PHE A 32 -16.19 -18.46 19.21
C PHE A 32 -16.78 -18.60 17.83
N ASP A 33 -17.99 -18.06 17.67
CA ASP A 33 -18.72 -18.15 16.42
C ASP A 33 -18.02 -17.28 15.39
N LEU A 34 -17.13 -17.90 14.61
CA LEU A 34 -16.45 -17.26 13.49
C LEU A 34 -17.44 -16.62 12.50
N ASN A 35 -18.68 -17.14 12.41
CA ASN A 35 -19.70 -16.58 11.53
C ASN A 35 -20.23 -15.24 12.05
N ALA A 36 -20.14 -14.97 13.36
CA ALA A 36 -20.53 -13.67 13.93
C ALA A 36 -19.56 -12.53 13.53
N ILE A 37 -18.33 -12.89 13.10
CA ILE A 37 -17.31 -11.91 12.69
C ILE A 37 -17.29 -11.71 11.18
N VAL A 38 -17.73 -12.72 10.41
CA VAL A 38 -17.81 -12.61 8.95
C VAL A 38 -19.00 -11.73 8.60
N PRO A 39 -18.79 -10.56 8.02
CA PRO A 39 -19.89 -9.69 7.64
C PRO A 39 -20.80 -10.42 6.64
N PRO A 40 -22.11 -10.17 6.67
CA PRO A 40 -23.04 -10.77 5.72
C PRO A 40 -22.59 -10.45 4.30
N LYS A 41 -22.64 -11.46 3.42
CA LYS A 41 -22.21 -11.32 2.02
C LYS A 41 -23.04 -10.25 1.33
N GLU A 42 -22.39 -9.14 1.03
CA GLU A 42 -23.03 -8.03 0.33
C GLU A 42 -23.23 -8.35 -1.16
N PRO A 43 -24.24 -7.77 -1.82
CA PRO A 43 -24.51 -8.03 -3.24
C PRO A 43 -23.39 -7.48 -4.11
N GLU A 44 -23.02 -8.24 -5.16
CA GLU A 44 -21.91 -7.94 -6.07
C GLU A 44 -21.95 -6.55 -6.72
N TYR A 45 -23.15 -6.03 -6.98
CA TYR A 45 -23.29 -4.70 -7.59
C TYR A 45 -22.72 -3.58 -6.69
N LYS A 46 -22.75 -3.74 -5.35
CA LYS A 46 -22.16 -2.76 -4.44
C LYS A 46 -20.63 -2.75 -4.55
N TYR A 47 -20.01 -3.92 -4.64
CA TYR A 47 -18.56 -4.01 -4.86
C TYR A 47 -18.17 -3.40 -6.21
N LEU A 48 -18.94 -3.67 -7.27
CA LEU A 48 -18.68 -3.11 -8.59
C LEU A 48 -18.81 -1.58 -8.60
N ALA A 49 -19.88 -1.05 -8.00
CA ALA A 49 -20.07 0.40 -7.90
C ALA A 49 -18.94 1.08 -7.10
N ALA A 50 -18.56 0.48 -5.96
CA ALA A 50 -17.49 0.99 -5.12
C ALA A 50 -16.12 0.92 -5.82
N LEU A 51 -15.82 -0.19 -6.51
CA LEU A 51 -14.60 -0.35 -7.31
C LEU A 51 -14.53 0.70 -8.42
N THR A 52 -15.61 0.91 -9.13
CA THR A 52 -15.67 1.93 -10.20
C THR A 52 -15.42 3.33 -9.63
N LEU A 53 -16.09 3.66 -8.53
CA LEU A 53 -15.94 4.97 -7.86
C LEU A 53 -14.48 5.22 -7.45
N VAL A 54 -13.85 4.27 -6.75
CA VAL A 54 -12.48 4.44 -6.25
C VAL A 54 -11.45 4.43 -7.39
N THR A 55 -11.71 3.69 -8.48
CA THR A 55 -10.88 3.70 -9.68
C THR A 55 -10.92 5.05 -10.39
N LEU A 56 -12.11 5.62 -10.58
CA LEU A 56 -12.27 6.96 -11.16
C LEU A 56 -11.59 8.03 -10.29
N LEU A 57 -11.71 7.93 -8.98
CA LEU A 57 -11.04 8.81 -8.04
C LEU A 57 -9.52 8.69 -8.12
N ALA A 58 -8.99 7.47 -8.26
CA ALA A 58 -7.56 7.22 -8.45
C ALA A 58 -7.03 7.84 -9.75
N ILE A 59 -7.76 7.71 -10.85
CA ILE A 59 -7.43 8.35 -12.12
C ILE A 59 -7.44 9.88 -11.95
N TYR A 60 -8.50 10.42 -11.36
CA TYR A 60 -8.62 11.85 -11.15
C TYR A 60 -7.43 12.43 -10.37
N THR A 61 -7.06 11.80 -9.25
CA THR A 61 -5.97 12.30 -8.39
C THR A 61 -4.60 12.26 -9.08
N ARG A 62 -4.32 11.26 -9.92
CA ARG A 62 -3.03 11.10 -10.62
C ARG A 62 -2.94 11.97 -11.87
N PHE A 63 -4.03 12.15 -12.60
CA PHE A 63 -4.02 12.87 -13.88
C PHE A 63 -4.31 14.37 -13.77
N THR A 64 -4.94 14.83 -12.69
CA THR A 64 -5.22 16.25 -12.50
C THR A 64 -3.93 17.06 -12.51
N LYS A 65 -3.79 17.99 -13.48
CA LYS A 65 -2.60 18.85 -13.67
C LYS A 65 -1.28 18.07 -13.83
N LEU A 66 -1.31 16.89 -14.48
CA LEU A 66 -0.13 16.04 -14.66
C LEU A 66 1.01 16.75 -15.40
N GLY A 67 0.70 17.68 -16.32
CA GLY A 67 1.69 18.48 -17.03
C GLY A 67 2.35 19.59 -16.21
N THR A 68 2.01 19.74 -14.92
CA THR A 68 2.58 20.78 -14.06
C THR A 68 3.36 20.15 -12.90
N PRO A 69 4.61 20.58 -12.69
CA PRO A 69 5.40 21.56 -13.45
C PRO A 69 5.90 21.01 -14.79
N ASN A 70 6.09 21.89 -15.77
CA ASN A 70 6.58 21.56 -17.12
C ASN A 70 8.11 21.59 -17.26
N LYS A 71 8.78 21.26 -16.18
CA LYS A 71 10.23 21.25 -16.04
C LYS A 71 10.70 20.03 -15.27
N VAL A 72 11.99 19.73 -15.39
CA VAL A 72 12.65 18.65 -14.67
C VAL A 72 12.52 18.85 -13.17
N VAL A 73 12.03 17.86 -12.45
CA VAL A 73 11.80 17.89 -11.00
C VAL A 73 12.41 16.67 -10.36
N PHE A 74 13.07 16.87 -9.21
CA PHE A 74 13.59 15.82 -8.38
C PHE A 74 14.43 14.79 -9.18
N ASP A 75 14.24 13.50 -8.98
CA ASP A 75 15.00 12.44 -9.64
C ASP A 75 14.63 12.20 -11.12
N GLU A 76 13.70 12.99 -11.70
CA GLU A 76 13.48 12.98 -13.15
C GLU A 76 14.77 13.26 -13.93
N VAL A 77 15.74 14.02 -13.33
CA VAL A 77 17.10 14.20 -13.84
C VAL A 77 17.77 12.86 -14.16
N HIS A 78 17.63 11.88 -13.29
CA HIS A 78 18.28 10.58 -13.47
C HIS A 78 17.46 9.66 -14.38
N PHE A 79 16.18 9.48 -14.09
CA PHE A 79 15.36 8.47 -14.78
C PHE A 79 14.97 8.90 -16.19
N GLY A 80 14.75 10.19 -16.42
CA GLY A 80 14.58 10.74 -17.77
C GLY A 80 15.85 10.60 -18.60
N LYS A 81 17.01 10.88 -18.02
CA LYS A 81 18.32 10.71 -18.64
C LYS A 81 18.58 9.25 -19.06
N PHE A 82 18.27 8.29 -18.19
CA PHE A 82 18.44 6.88 -18.54
C PHE A 82 17.52 6.44 -19.69
N ALA A 83 16.29 6.97 -19.75
CA ALA A 83 15.40 6.73 -20.88
C ALA A 83 16.00 7.28 -22.19
N SER A 84 16.61 8.48 -22.16
CA SER A 84 17.33 9.05 -23.31
C SER A 84 18.51 8.17 -23.75
N TYR A 85 19.30 7.64 -22.82
CA TYR A 85 20.41 6.74 -23.16
C TYR A 85 19.95 5.45 -23.84
N TYR A 86 18.82 4.86 -23.43
CA TYR A 86 18.24 3.71 -24.12
C TYR A 86 17.83 4.05 -25.57
N LEU A 87 17.21 5.22 -25.78
CA LEU A 87 16.80 5.68 -27.10
C LEU A 87 18.01 5.96 -28.01
N GLU A 88 19.04 6.58 -27.49
CA GLU A 88 20.30 6.83 -28.19
C GLU A 88 21.20 5.59 -28.34
N ARG A 89 20.83 4.45 -27.69
CA ARG A 89 21.62 3.21 -27.67
C ARG A 89 23.02 3.40 -27.12
N THR A 90 23.18 4.29 -26.15
CA THR A 90 24.44 4.54 -25.47
C THR A 90 24.58 3.65 -24.25
N TYR A 91 25.82 3.18 -24.00
CA TYR A 91 26.11 2.41 -22.79
C TYR A 91 26.12 3.32 -21.55
N PHE A 92 25.50 2.86 -20.48
CA PHE A 92 25.59 3.49 -19.16
C PHE A 92 25.49 2.43 -18.07
N PHE A 93 25.96 2.78 -16.86
CA PHE A 93 25.84 1.96 -15.68
C PHE A 93 24.89 2.62 -14.67
N ASP A 94 24.02 1.84 -14.05
CA ASP A 94 23.12 2.28 -12.99
C ASP A 94 22.82 1.15 -12.01
N LEU A 95 22.56 1.51 -10.75
CA LEU A 95 22.30 0.58 -9.65
C LEU A 95 20.90 -0.03 -9.71
N HIS A 96 19.95 0.67 -10.30
CA HIS A 96 18.53 0.23 -10.33
C HIS A 96 18.29 -0.81 -11.43
N PRO A 97 17.37 -1.77 -11.19
CA PRO A 97 16.96 -2.72 -12.21
C PRO A 97 16.46 -2.04 -13.50
N PRO A 98 16.68 -2.65 -14.67
CA PRO A 98 16.41 -1.99 -15.95
C PRO A 98 14.92 -1.88 -16.31
N PHE A 99 14.05 -2.70 -15.74
CA PHE A 99 12.66 -2.88 -16.21
C PHE A 99 11.87 -1.56 -16.28
N ALA A 100 11.81 -0.79 -15.20
CA ALA A 100 11.05 0.46 -15.18
C ALA A 100 11.65 1.51 -16.15
N LYS A 101 12.98 1.59 -16.25
CA LYS A 101 13.67 2.47 -17.20
C LYS A 101 13.38 2.10 -18.66
N LEU A 102 13.32 0.80 -18.94
CA LEU A 102 12.95 0.30 -20.27
C LEU A 102 11.50 0.64 -20.60
N LEU A 103 10.58 0.59 -19.65
CA LEU A 103 9.18 1.01 -19.86
C LEU A 103 9.09 2.50 -20.21
N ILE A 104 9.83 3.36 -19.50
CA ILE A 104 9.88 4.80 -19.82
C ILE A 104 10.48 5.02 -21.21
N ALA A 105 11.60 4.37 -21.53
CA ALA A 105 12.21 4.43 -22.85
C ALA A 105 11.29 3.91 -23.96
N PHE A 106 10.54 2.84 -23.69
CA PHE A 106 9.56 2.28 -24.62
C PHE A 106 8.46 3.28 -24.99
N VAL A 107 7.96 4.05 -24.01
CA VAL A 107 7.00 5.13 -24.31
C VAL A 107 7.63 6.19 -25.21
N GLY A 108 8.88 6.60 -24.94
CA GLY A 108 9.60 7.52 -25.81
C GLY A 108 9.76 6.98 -27.25
N TRP A 109 10.10 5.72 -27.37
CA TRP A 109 10.19 5.05 -28.67
C TRP A 109 8.85 5.00 -29.41
N LEU A 110 7.74 4.67 -28.73
CA LEU A 110 6.41 4.60 -29.31
C LEU A 110 5.94 5.93 -29.93
N ILE A 111 6.32 7.04 -29.33
CA ILE A 111 5.94 8.38 -29.80
C ILE A 111 7.00 9.02 -30.72
N GLY A 112 8.05 8.27 -31.06
CA GLY A 112 9.11 8.72 -31.97
C GLY A 112 10.03 9.80 -31.38
N TYR A 113 10.20 9.83 -30.05
CA TYR A 113 11.13 10.75 -29.41
C TYR A 113 12.59 10.33 -29.63
N ASP A 114 13.46 11.29 -29.95
CA ASP A 114 14.86 11.04 -30.34
C ASP A 114 15.84 10.88 -29.17
N GLY A 115 15.41 11.18 -27.93
CA GLY A 115 16.25 11.04 -26.74
C GLY A 115 17.36 12.08 -26.55
N LYS A 116 17.39 13.16 -27.33
CA LYS A 116 18.50 14.12 -27.31
C LYS A 116 18.58 14.98 -26.04
N PHE A 117 17.49 15.15 -25.32
CA PHE A 117 17.51 15.93 -24.09
C PHE A 117 18.23 15.18 -22.98
N LYS A 118 19.20 15.84 -22.36
CA LYS A 118 20.15 15.19 -21.43
C LYS A 118 19.71 15.19 -19.98
N PHE A 119 18.64 15.90 -19.63
CA PHE A 119 18.17 16.05 -18.23
C PHE A 119 19.33 16.48 -17.29
N GLU A 120 20.03 17.56 -17.60
CA GLU A 120 21.26 17.93 -16.89
C GLU A 120 20.98 18.53 -15.51
N ALA A 121 19.93 19.36 -15.40
CA ALA A 121 19.62 20.06 -14.17
C ALA A 121 18.14 20.06 -13.82
N ILE A 122 17.86 20.08 -12.52
CA ILE A 122 16.51 20.38 -12.02
C ILE A 122 16.12 21.80 -12.44
N GLY A 123 14.94 21.93 -13.02
CA GLY A 123 14.42 23.21 -13.53
C GLY A 123 14.50 23.38 -15.04
N ASP A 124 15.22 22.49 -15.75
CA ASP A 124 15.27 22.51 -17.21
C ASP A 124 13.88 22.36 -17.82
N SER A 125 13.58 23.18 -18.84
CA SER A 125 12.27 23.23 -19.46
C SER A 125 12.04 22.06 -20.41
N TYR A 126 10.97 21.31 -20.22
CA TYR A 126 10.55 20.26 -21.14
C TYR A 126 9.97 20.80 -22.45
N ILE A 127 9.29 21.96 -22.37
CA ILE A 127 8.63 22.58 -23.52
C ILE A 127 9.67 23.09 -24.52
N GLU A 128 10.67 23.82 -24.07
CA GLU A 128 11.73 24.35 -24.92
C GLU A 128 12.56 23.27 -25.63
N ASN A 129 12.65 22.11 -25.00
CA ASN A 129 13.42 20.98 -25.50
C ASN A 129 12.55 19.91 -26.18
N ASN A 130 11.26 20.15 -26.41
CA ASN A 130 10.31 19.24 -27.03
C ASN A 130 10.30 17.82 -26.39
N VAL A 131 10.47 17.73 -25.07
CA VAL A 131 10.44 16.46 -24.34
C VAL A 131 9.01 16.01 -24.14
N PRO A 132 8.66 14.75 -24.44
CA PRO A 132 7.30 14.23 -24.27
C PRO A 132 7.01 13.80 -22.80
N TYR A 133 7.33 14.67 -21.87
CA TYR A 133 7.26 14.39 -20.43
C TYR A 133 5.85 13.99 -19.95
N ILE A 134 4.79 14.52 -20.58
CA ILE A 134 3.41 14.15 -20.26
C ILE A 134 3.17 12.67 -20.55
N ALA A 135 3.69 12.15 -21.67
CA ALA A 135 3.56 10.74 -22.01
C ALA A 135 4.32 9.85 -21.00
N TYR A 136 5.52 10.24 -20.61
CA TYR A 136 6.29 9.55 -19.57
C TYR A 136 5.55 9.53 -18.23
N ARG A 137 5.10 10.69 -17.77
CA ARG A 137 4.33 10.80 -16.53
C ARG A 137 2.99 10.06 -16.60
N SER A 138 2.35 10.00 -17.78
CA SER A 138 1.10 9.25 -17.97
C SER A 138 1.28 7.74 -17.77
N LEU A 139 2.39 7.17 -18.24
CA LEU A 139 2.72 5.76 -17.96
C LEU A 139 2.71 5.48 -16.46
N LEU A 140 3.41 6.31 -15.70
CA LEU A 140 3.56 6.14 -14.25
C LEU A 140 2.29 6.47 -13.49
N ALA A 141 1.53 7.47 -13.95
CA ALA A 141 0.21 7.80 -13.42
C ALA A 141 -0.81 6.67 -13.59
N ILE A 142 -0.78 5.97 -14.75
CA ILE A 142 -1.60 4.76 -14.98
C ILE A 142 -1.22 3.67 -13.98
N GLN A 143 0.07 3.43 -13.79
CA GLN A 143 0.57 2.42 -12.85
C GLN A 143 0.15 2.77 -11.41
N GLY A 144 0.36 4.00 -10.97
CA GLY A 144 -0.05 4.46 -9.65
C GLY A 144 -1.58 4.43 -9.44
N ALA A 145 -2.35 4.72 -10.48
CA ALA A 145 -3.82 4.61 -10.42
C ALA A 145 -4.28 3.15 -10.31
N ALA A 146 -3.59 2.21 -10.97
CA ALA A 146 -3.93 0.78 -10.95
C ALA A 146 -3.77 0.12 -9.57
N ILE A 147 -2.87 0.63 -8.73
CA ILE A 147 -2.64 0.09 -7.39
C ILE A 147 -3.90 0.19 -6.51
N VAL A 148 -4.69 1.24 -6.68
CA VAL A 148 -5.90 1.49 -5.87
C VAL A 148 -6.99 0.43 -6.08
N PRO A 149 -7.43 0.12 -7.33
CA PRO A 149 -8.36 -0.98 -7.57
C PRO A 149 -7.77 -2.35 -7.23
N ILE A 150 -6.46 -2.57 -7.36
CA ILE A 150 -5.81 -3.81 -6.92
C ILE A 150 -5.98 -3.98 -5.41
N MET A 151 -5.73 -2.96 -4.59
CA MET A 151 -5.99 -2.99 -3.16
C MET A 151 -7.45 -3.33 -2.85
N PHE A 152 -8.40 -2.72 -3.56
CA PHE A 152 -9.82 -3.01 -3.41
C PHE A 152 -10.13 -4.49 -3.68
N LEU A 153 -9.62 -5.02 -4.79
CA LEU A 153 -9.83 -6.41 -5.20
C LEU A 153 -9.18 -7.39 -4.21
N THR A 154 -7.99 -7.07 -3.71
CA THR A 154 -7.32 -7.87 -2.69
C THR A 154 -8.17 -7.96 -1.42
N MET A 155 -8.68 -6.85 -0.91
CA MET A 155 -9.57 -6.85 0.26
C MET A 155 -10.86 -7.62 -0.01
N LYS A 156 -11.45 -7.47 -1.22
CA LYS A 156 -12.64 -8.23 -1.62
C LYS A 156 -12.37 -9.74 -1.65
N THR A 157 -11.24 -10.18 -2.21
CA THR A 157 -10.89 -11.62 -2.28
C THR A 157 -10.62 -12.22 -0.91
N LEU A 158 -10.15 -11.41 0.04
CA LEU A 158 -10.00 -11.81 1.45
C LEU A 158 -11.33 -11.86 2.20
N GLY A 159 -12.47 -11.53 1.56
CA GLY A 159 -13.81 -11.65 2.16
C GLY A 159 -14.25 -10.43 2.99
N PHE A 160 -13.60 -9.29 2.87
CA PHE A 160 -13.99 -8.09 3.60
C PHE A 160 -15.23 -7.42 3.01
N SER A 161 -15.96 -6.66 3.86
CA SER A 161 -17.11 -5.87 3.46
C SER A 161 -16.75 -4.76 2.47
N VAL A 162 -17.75 -4.26 1.71
CA VAL A 162 -17.56 -3.13 0.79
C VAL A 162 -16.97 -1.91 1.50
N ALA A 163 -17.41 -1.64 2.73
CA ALA A 163 -16.89 -0.52 3.51
C ALA A 163 -15.39 -0.66 3.83
N ALA A 164 -14.94 -1.86 4.20
CA ALA A 164 -13.51 -2.13 4.46
C ALA A 164 -12.67 -2.05 3.17
N CYS A 165 -13.19 -2.56 2.05
CA CYS A 165 -12.55 -2.45 0.74
C CYS A 165 -12.40 -0.98 0.31
N LEU A 166 -13.44 -0.17 0.48
CA LEU A 166 -13.39 1.27 0.20
C LEU A 166 -12.40 1.98 1.10
N PHE A 167 -12.47 1.73 2.41
CA PHE A 167 -11.59 2.40 3.37
C PHE A 167 -10.12 2.16 3.07
N SER A 168 -9.70 0.91 2.86
CA SER A 168 -8.32 0.57 2.51
C SER A 168 -7.88 1.22 1.20
N SER A 169 -8.75 1.19 0.19
CA SER A 169 -8.46 1.78 -1.12
C SER A 169 -8.38 3.31 -1.08
N ILE A 170 -9.18 3.97 -0.25
CA ILE A 170 -9.15 5.43 -0.05
C ILE A 170 -7.83 5.84 0.62
N ILE A 171 -7.35 5.09 1.61
CA ILE A 171 -6.05 5.36 2.22
C ILE A 171 -4.95 5.34 1.16
N VAL A 172 -4.89 4.29 0.34
CA VAL A 172 -3.92 4.17 -0.75
C VAL A 172 -4.13 5.24 -1.83
N CYS A 173 -5.39 5.61 -2.12
CA CYS A 173 -5.73 6.63 -3.11
C CYS A 173 -5.20 8.02 -2.74
N PHE A 174 -5.23 8.38 -1.47
CA PHE A 174 -4.82 9.68 -0.96
C PHE A 174 -3.47 9.67 -0.24
N ASP A 175 -2.72 8.58 -0.29
CA ASP A 175 -1.34 8.58 0.17
C ASP A 175 -0.53 9.58 -0.65
N ASN A 176 -0.01 10.61 0.04
CA ASN A 176 0.64 11.74 -0.62
C ASN A 176 1.94 11.34 -1.33
N ALA A 177 2.72 10.45 -0.73
CA ALA A 177 3.96 9.97 -1.35
C ALA A 177 3.63 9.24 -2.65
N GLN A 178 2.70 8.27 -2.61
CA GLN A 178 2.32 7.48 -3.76
C GLN A 178 1.67 8.33 -4.88
N VAL A 179 0.86 9.34 -4.53
CA VAL A 179 0.30 10.28 -5.51
C VAL A 179 1.41 11.08 -6.17
N THR A 180 2.37 11.59 -5.40
CA THR A 180 3.47 12.41 -5.92
C THR A 180 4.40 11.60 -6.81
N ASP A 181 4.87 10.46 -6.34
CA ASP A 181 5.85 9.61 -7.03
C ASP A 181 5.27 9.05 -8.35
N SER A 182 3.99 8.70 -8.37
CA SER A 182 3.33 8.23 -9.60
C SER A 182 3.04 9.33 -10.63
N ARG A 183 3.22 10.59 -10.30
CA ARG A 183 3.00 11.73 -11.22
C ARG A 183 4.28 12.30 -11.82
N LEU A 184 5.42 11.80 -11.41
CA LEU A 184 6.76 12.19 -11.87
C LEU A 184 7.41 11.02 -12.63
N ILE A 185 8.49 11.30 -13.36
CA ILE A 185 9.26 10.28 -14.08
C ILE A 185 10.18 9.58 -13.07
N LEU A 186 9.59 8.70 -12.25
CA LEU A 186 10.26 7.93 -11.20
C LEU A 186 10.03 6.42 -11.40
N LEU A 187 10.82 5.59 -10.73
CA LEU A 187 10.69 4.13 -10.84
C LEU A 187 9.69 3.54 -9.85
N ASP A 188 9.31 4.29 -8.81
CA ASP A 188 8.55 3.83 -7.64
C ASP A 188 7.18 3.29 -8.00
N ALA A 189 6.44 3.96 -8.89
CA ALA A 189 5.13 3.49 -9.33
C ALA A 189 5.19 2.09 -9.98
N THR A 190 6.25 1.82 -10.77
CA THR A 190 6.47 0.51 -11.39
C THR A 190 6.84 -0.54 -10.34
N LEU A 191 7.67 -0.19 -9.37
CA LEU A 191 8.06 -1.08 -8.28
C LEU A 191 6.85 -1.48 -7.43
N ILE A 192 6.09 -0.49 -6.96
CA ILE A 192 4.93 -0.72 -6.11
C ILE A 192 3.86 -1.54 -6.84
N LEU A 193 3.60 -1.23 -8.13
CA LEU A 193 2.66 -2.01 -8.93
C LEU A 193 3.13 -3.46 -9.07
N SER A 194 4.43 -3.69 -9.33
CA SER A 194 5.00 -5.05 -9.47
C SER A 194 4.93 -5.87 -8.18
N VAL A 195 4.98 -5.21 -7.01
CA VAL A 195 4.82 -5.87 -5.71
C VAL A 195 3.36 -6.14 -5.39
N ALA A 196 2.44 -5.30 -5.88
CA ALA A 196 0.99 -5.42 -5.63
C ALA A 196 0.31 -6.50 -6.48
N LEU A 197 0.94 -6.96 -7.59
CA LEU A 197 0.44 -8.00 -8.50
C LEU A 197 0.87 -9.41 -8.07
#